data_73fda000810f95f3e3ffbe53298a8fc1
#
_entry.id   73fda000810f95f3e3ffbe53298a8fc1
#
_cell.length_a   1.000
_cell.length_b   1.000
_cell.length_c   1.000
_cell.angle_alpha   90.00
_cell.angle_beta   90.00
_cell.angle_gamma   90.00
#
_symmetry.space_group_name_H-M   'P 1'
#
loop_
_entity.id
_entity.type
_entity.pdbx_description
1 polymer ?
#
loop_
_entity_poly.entity_id
_entity_poly.type
_entity_poly.pdbx_seq_one_letter_code
_entity_poly.pdbx_strand_id
1 'polypeptide(L)'
;MKKLLIVSLIAAMTLSGFGACNASCAGSCAKEPRISVFASFVRKISKERNISLAQAAELLYDLGIRGFDIGPNDGDLPELAATKLKPINYYFFPRMFSEEHSANDVKKCFDSAKKFGVPRIMLVPVNFTKGGDEAAEFERILAWTKKFVADAKALGITVTIEDFGGTSNPCSHAKYLKRFLAEIPDVKFAYDSGNLYYAGRGEDILDFLEIAKGRIAHVHLKDQTAENNRKYATLGLGAVPNEKSVKALAKANYSGWYTLENPVGDTYVDTVRQVAVLKTWISEAK
;
A
#
# COMPACT_ATOMS: atom_id res chain seq x y z
N MET A 1 22.63 52.63 -3.21
CA MET A 1 22.61 51.70 -4.36
C MET A 1 23.92 50.90 -4.37
N LYS A 2 23.89 49.71 -3.84
CA LYS A 2 25.02 48.75 -3.92
C LYS A 2 24.49 47.49 -4.56
N LYS A 3 24.91 47.21 -5.80
CA LYS A 3 24.60 45.98 -6.53
C LYS A 3 25.48 44.85 -5.97
N LEU A 4 24.84 43.82 -5.48
CA LEU A 4 25.50 42.60 -5.06
C LEU A 4 25.61 41.66 -6.28
N LEU A 5 26.83 41.40 -6.73
CA LEU A 5 27.14 40.44 -7.77
C LEU A 5 27.15 39.05 -7.12
N ILE A 6 26.25 38.19 -7.55
CA ILE A 6 26.30 36.78 -7.21
C ILE A 6 27.12 36.06 -8.31
N VAL A 7 28.28 35.60 -7.96
CA VAL A 7 29.16 34.81 -8.82
C VAL A 7 28.69 33.33 -8.72
N SER A 8 28.13 32.80 -9.82
CA SER A 8 27.79 31.41 -9.95
C SER A 8 29.04 30.60 -10.22
N LEU A 9 29.47 29.77 -9.28
CA LEU A 9 30.52 28.81 -9.49
C LEU A 9 29.90 27.51 -10.03
N ILE A 10 29.96 27.30 -11.34
CA ILE A 10 29.64 26.01 -11.97
C ILE A 10 30.91 25.19 -11.97
N ALA A 11 30.97 24.20 -11.09
CA ALA A 11 32.01 23.18 -11.11
C ALA A 11 31.64 22.15 -12.19
N ALA A 12 32.34 22.18 -13.32
CA ALA A 12 32.30 21.15 -14.34
C ALA A 12 33.04 19.91 -13.81
N MET A 13 32.32 18.89 -13.38
CA MET A 13 32.90 17.55 -13.20
C MET A 13 32.89 16.83 -14.55
N THR A 14 34.06 16.68 -15.14
CA THR A 14 34.29 15.86 -16.32
C THR A 14 34.09 14.38 -15.97
N LEU A 15 33.06 13.77 -16.59
CA LEU A 15 32.90 12.32 -16.60
C LEU A 15 33.94 11.69 -17.53
N SER A 16 34.95 11.11 -16.96
CA SER A 16 35.85 10.19 -17.66
C SER A 16 35.86 8.87 -16.90
N GLY A 17 35.35 7.82 -17.53
CA GLY A 17 35.52 6.45 -17.04
C GLY A 17 34.28 5.55 -17.13
N PHE A 18 33.64 5.45 -18.28
CA PHE A 18 32.82 4.26 -18.56
C PHE A 18 33.74 3.12 -18.98
N GLY A 19 34.26 2.38 -18.02
CA GLY A 19 34.85 1.08 -18.26
C GLY A 19 33.76 0.12 -18.72
N ALA A 20 33.96 -0.48 -19.91
CA ALA A 20 33.14 -1.57 -20.40
C ALA A 20 33.16 -2.71 -19.36
N CYS A 21 32.02 -2.93 -18.69
CA CYS A 21 31.84 -4.13 -17.88
C CYS A 21 31.72 -5.33 -18.81
N ASN A 22 32.78 -6.15 -18.82
CA ASN A 22 32.77 -7.46 -19.46
C ASN A 22 31.65 -8.33 -18.87
N ALA A 23 30.82 -8.86 -19.74
CA ALA A 23 29.73 -9.79 -19.45
C ALA A 23 30.30 -11.10 -18.88
N SER A 24 30.35 -11.26 -17.57
CA SER A 24 30.45 -12.55 -16.88
C SER A 24 30.08 -12.48 -15.39
N CYS A 25 29.12 -11.64 -15.02
CA CYS A 25 28.43 -11.77 -13.74
C CYS A 25 27.00 -12.19 -14.01
N ALA A 26 26.75 -13.49 -14.07
CA ALA A 26 25.43 -14.10 -13.91
C ALA A 26 24.98 -13.96 -12.43
N GLY A 27 25.05 -12.76 -11.90
CA GLY A 27 24.38 -12.39 -10.67
C GLY A 27 22.92 -12.15 -11.01
N SER A 28 22.00 -12.87 -10.38
CA SER A 28 20.56 -12.67 -10.50
C SER A 28 20.27 -11.17 -10.34
N CYS A 29 19.88 -10.51 -11.42
CA CYS A 29 19.45 -9.12 -11.37
C CYS A 29 18.22 -9.08 -10.44
N ALA A 30 18.42 -8.71 -9.18
CA ALA A 30 17.36 -8.64 -8.21
C ALA A 30 16.32 -7.66 -8.78
N LYS A 31 15.11 -8.16 -9.05
CA LYS A 31 14.03 -7.31 -9.57
C LYS A 31 13.85 -6.12 -8.64
N GLU A 32 13.81 -4.91 -9.20
CA GLU A 32 13.48 -3.72 -8.43
C GLU A 32 12.16 -3.91 -7.69
N PRO A 33 12.06 -3.42 -6.44
CA PRO A 33 10.83 -3.50 -5.68
C PRO A 33 9.72 -2.72 -6.39
N ARG A 34 8.51 -3.27 -6.40
CA ARG A 34 7.32 -2.59 -6.92
C ARG A 34 6.81 -1.64 -5.86
N ILE A 35 7.00 -0.35 -6.08
CA ILE A 35 6.58 0.70 -5.14
C ILE A 35 5.38 1.43 -5.71
N SER A 36 4.40 1.69 -4.87
CA SER A 36 3.20 2.48 -5.15
C SER A 36 2.91 3.47 -4.03
N VAL A 37 1.96 4.35 -4.26
CA VAL A 37 1.45 5.34 -3.31
C VAL A 37 -0.07 5.38 -3.40
N PHE A 38 -0.74 6.08 -2.50
CA PHE A 38 -2.15 6.43 -2.70
C PHE A 38 -2.28 7.55 -3.74
N ALA A 39 -3.36 7.56 -4.50
CA ALA A 39 -3.67 8.63 -5.45
C ALA A 39 -3.63 10.03 -4.81
N SER A 40 -3.92 10.11 -3.51
CA SER A 40 -3.81 11.34 -2.73
C SER A 40 -2.40 11.96 -2.71
N PHE A 41 -1.33 11.18 -2.88
CA PHE A 41 0.04 11.70 -2.97
C PHE A 41 0.21 12.56 -4.21
N VAL A 42 -0.27 12.09 -5.36
CA VAL A 42 -0.20 12.84 -6.62
C VAL A 42 -0.93 14.17 -6.47
N ARG A 43 -2.15 14.16 -5.90
CA ARG A 43 -2.94 15.39 -5.66
C ARG A 43 -2.27 16.35 -4.70
N LYS A 44 -1.70 15.85 -3.60
CA LYS A 44 -0.99 16.68 -2.62
C LYS A 44 0.23 17.33 -3.25
N ILE A 45 1.07 16.57 -3.96
CA ILE A 45 2.26 17.10 -4.65
C ILE A 45 1.86 18.15 -5.71
N SER A 46 0.82 17.85 -6.51
CA SER A 46 0.28 18.80 -7.49
C SER A 46 -0.10 20.13 -6.83
N LYS A 47 -0.83 20.08 -5.71
CA LYS A 47 -1.26 21.26 -4.95
C LYS A 47 -0.09 21.98 -4.27
N GLU A 48 0.79 21.25 -3.58
CA GLU A 48 1.91 21.82 -2.82
C GLU A 48 2.92 22.51 -3.73
N ARG A 49 3.10 22.02 -4.95
CA ARG A 49 4.06 22.54 -5.93
C ARG A 49 3.44 23.41 -7.02
N ASN A 50 2.11 23.56 -7.01
CA ASN A 50 1.36 24.30 -8.03
C ASN A 50 1.67 23.79 -9.46
N ILE A 51 1.62 22.47 -9.66
CA ILE A 51 1.85 21.78 -10.94
C ILE A 51 0.66 20.89 -11.29
N SER A 52 0.57 20.43 -12.55
CA SER A 52 -0.50 19.51 -12.96
C SER A 52 -0.36 18.13 -12.29
N LEU A 53 -1.47 17.35 -12.27
CA LEU A 53 -1.44 15.96 -11.81
C LEU A 53 -0.45 15.11 -12.62
N ALA A 54 -0.35 15.35 -13.93
CA ALA A 54 0.59 14.66 -14.81
C ALA A 54 2.05 14.94 -14.42
N GLN A 55 2.40 16.20 -14.13
CA GLN A 55 3.74 16.57 -13.67
C GLN A 55 4.04 15.98 -12.28
N ALA A 56 3.08 15.97 -11.37
CA ALA A 56 3.24 15.35 -10.05
C ALA A 56 3.44 13.83 -10.17
N ALA A 57 2.71 13.17 -11.06
CA ALA A 57 2.89 11.75 -11.34
C ALA A 57 4.26 11.44 -11.98
N GLU A 58 4.78 12.31 -12.83
CA GLU A 58 6.12 12.17 -13.42
C GLU A 58 7.21 12.24 -12.34
N LEU A 59 7.12 13.20 -11.42
CA LEU A 59 8.05 13.28 -10.28
C LEU A 59 8.07 11.98 -9.46
N LEU A 60 6.92 11.38 -9.21
CA LEU A 60 6.82 10.10 -8.50
C LEU A 60 7.38 8.95 -9.34
N TYR A 61 7.13 8.96 -10.65
CA TYR A 61 7.65 7.94 -11.56
C TYR A 61 9.19 7.94 -11.60
N ASP A 62 9.81 9.11 -11.59
CA ASP A 62 11.28 9.27 -11.58
C ASP A 62 11.92 8.74 -10.28
N LEU A 63 11.18 8.72 -9.16
CA LEU A 63 11.61 8.08 -7.91
C LEU A 63 11.54 6.55 -7.94
N GLY A 64 10.98 5.96 -9.00
CA GLY A 64 10.78 4.52 -9.10
C GLY A 64 9.40 4.04 -8.66
N ILE A 65 8.46 4.93 -8.36
CA ILE A 65 7.07 4.58 -8.11
C ILE A 65 6.40 4.22 -9.44
N ARG A 66 5.60 3.16 -9.46
CA ARG A 66 5.01 2.62 -10.69
C ARG A 66 3.49 2.51 -10.63
N GLY A 67 2.90 2.65 -9.46
CA GLY A 67 1.47 2.47 -9.28
C GLY A 67 0.87 3.35 -8.20
N PHE A 68 -0.44 3.35 -8.15
CA PHE A 68 -1.19 4.01 -7.10
C PHE A 68 -2.44 3.23 -6.71
N ASP A 69 -2.82 3.35 -5.44
CA ASP A 69 -4.06 2.84 -4.89
C ASP A 69 -5.15 3.88 -5.02
N ILE A 70 -6.36 3.42 -5.35
CA ILE A 70 -7.54 4.24 -5.58
C ILE A 70 -8.72 3.79 -4.75
N GLY A 71 -9.70 4.65 -4.59
CA GLY A 71 -10.93 4.37 -3.88
C GLY A 71 -12.17 4.98 -4.51
N PRO A 72 -13.33 4.79 -3.89
CA PRO A 72 -14.62 5.20 -4.46
C PRO A 72 -14.78 6.70 -4.67
N ASN A 73 -13.96 7.52 -4.01
CA ASN A 73 -14.06 8.98 -4.04
C ASN A 73 -12.99 9.64 -4.94
N ASP A 74 -12.23 8.87 -5.72
CA ASP A 74 -11.18 9.38 -6.59
C ASP A 74 -11.78 9.83 -7.94
N GLY A 75 -12.37 11.04 -7.96
CA GLY A 75 -13.08 11.60 -9.13
C GLY A 75 -12.14 12.01 -10.30
N ASP A 76 -10.86 12.27 -10.03
CA ASP A 76 -9.81 12.63 -10.99
C ASP A 76 -9.12 11.42 -11.64
N LEU A 77 -9.65 10.24 -11.41
CA LEU A 77 -9.06 8.99 -11.83
C LEU A 77 -8.77 8.88 -13.33
N PRO A 78 -9.61 9.39 -14.25
CA PRO A 78 -9.30 9.38 -15.68
C PRO A 78 -8.02 10.13 -16.02
N GLU A 79 -7.77 11.28 -15.36
CA GLU A 79 -6.55 12.07 -15.57
C GLU A 79 -5.31 11.33 -15.00
N LEU A 80 -5.42 10.78 -13.80
CA LEU A 80 -4.35 9.98 -13.20
C LEU A 80 -4.04 8.71 -13.99
N ALA A 81 -5.06 8.02 -14.52
CA ALA A 81 -4.89 6.80 -15.31
C ALA A 81 -4.21 7.05 -16.67
N ALA A 82 -4.26 8.30 -17.18
CA ALA A 82 -3.55 8.71 -18.39
C ALA A 82 -2.04 8.94 -18.15
N THR A 83 -1.58 8.94 -16.90
CA THR A 83 -0.16 9.11 -16.56
C THR A 83 0.64 7.81 -16.73
N LYS A 84 1.96 7.86 -16.49
CA LYS A 84 2.81 6.65 -16.47
C LYS A 84 2.54 5.75 -15.26
N LEU A 85 1.99 6.28 -14.17
CA LEU A 85 1.57 5.51 -13.02
C LEU A 85 0.31 4.71 -13.35
N LYS A 86 0.19 3.51 -12.79
CA LYS A 86 -0.96 2.64 -13.04
C LYS A 86 -1.79 2.44 -11.78
N PRO A 87 -3.12 2.44 -11.88
CA PRO A 87 -3.97 2.02 -10.77
C PRO A 87 -3.76 0.51 -10.55
N ILE A 88 -3.37 0.13 -9.33
CA ILE A 88 -2.98 -1.24 -9.02
C ILE A 88 -3.88 -1.91 -8.01
N ASN A 89 -4.61 -1.13 -7.26
CA ASN A 89 -5.46 -1.58 -6.17
C ASN A 89 -6.64 -0.63 -5.98
N TYR A 90 -7.83 -1.17 -5.72
CA TYR A 90 -9.04 -0.43 -5.38
C TYR A 90 -9.42 -0.76 -3.94
N TYR A 91 -9.32 0.19 -3.01
CA TYR A 91 -9.74 -0.04 -1.64
C TYR A 91 -11.25 0.13 -1.52
N PHE A 92 -11.88 -0.81 -0.79
CA PHE A 92 -13.32 -0.93 -0.72
C PHE A 92 -13.80 -1.16 0.72
N PHE A 93 -14.66 -0.25 1.19
CA PHE A 93 -15.34 -0.30 2.49
C PHE A 93 -16.82 -0.57 2.28
N PRO A 94 -17.25 -1.84 2.21
CA PRO A 94 -18.64 -2.19 1.94
C PRO A 94 -19.54 -1.96 3.14
N ARG A 95 -20.77 -1.64 2.88
CA ARG A 95 -21.86 -1.71 3.86
C ARG A 95 -22.45 -3.13 3.87
N MET A 96 -21.66 -4.12 4.32
CA MET A 96 -21.89 -5.55 4.15
C MET A 96 -23.30 -6.01 4.54
N PHE A 97 -23.88 -5.42 5.60
CA PHE A 97 -25.16 -5.86 6.18
C PHE A 97 -26.33 -4.94 5.86
N SER A 98 -26.13 -3.97 4.98
CA SER A 98 -27.21 -3.11 4.50
C SER A 98 -27.96 -3.80 3.36
N GLU A 99 -29.23 -4.15 3.58
CA GLU A 99 -30.09 -4.71 2.53
C GLU A 99 -30.23 -3.75 1.34
N GLU A 100 -30.32 -2.44 1.63
CA GLU A 100 -30.51 -1.39 0.64
C GLU A 100 -29.25 -1.11 -0.20
N HIS A 101 -28.07 -1.15 0.43
CA HIS A 101 -26.86 -0.58 -0.16
C HIS A 101 -25.81 -1.61 -0.56
N SER A 102 -25.76 -2.79 0.08
CA SER A 102 -24.67 -3.75 -0.10
C SER A 102 -24.49 -4.18 -1.57
N ALA A 103 -25.58 -4.56 -2.25
CA ALA A 103 -25.48 -5.01 -3.66
C ALA A 103 -25.06 -3.87 -4.60
N ASN A 104 -25.53 -2.65 -4.36
CA ASN A 104 -25.15 -1.48 -5.15
C ASN A 104 -23.68 -1.08 -4.93
N ASP A 105 -23.19 -1.17 -3.69
CA ASP A 105 -21.78 -0.92 -3.36
C ASP A 105 -20.85 -1.91 -4.07
N VAL A 106 -21.21 -3.20 -4.04
CA VAL A 106 -20.47 -4.26 -4.75
C VAL A 106 -20.45 -4.01 -6.26
N LYS A 107 -21.63 -3.70 -6.84
CA LYS A 107 -21.73 -3.39 -8.28
C LYS A 107 -20.84 -2.21 -8.65
N LYS A 108 -20.91 -1.10 -7.92
CA LYS A 108 -20.09 0.10 -8.17
C LYS A 108 -18.58 -0.21 -8.04
N CYS A 109 -18.20 -1.04 -7.06
CA CYS A 109 -16.83 -1.46 -6.87
C CYS A 109 -16.31 -2.24 -8.08
N PHE A 110 -17.03 -3.24 -8.55
CA PHE A 110 -16.63 -4.04 -9.71
C PHE A 110 -16.64 -3.23 -11.01
N ASP A 111 -17.65 -2.38 -11.21
CA ASP A 111 -17.69 -1.49 -12.38
C ASP A 111 -16.48 -0.54 -12.41
N SER A 112 -16.11 0.02 -11.26
CA SER A 112 -14.93 0.89 -11.14
C SER A 112 -13.63 0.12 -11.38
N ALA A 113 -13.46 -1.04 -10.75
CA ALA A 113 -12.28 -1.87 -10.94
C ALA A 113 -12.09 -2.26 -12.42
N LYS A 114 -13.17 -2.66 -13.08
CA LYS A 114 -13.17 -2.99 -14.51
C LYS A 114 -12.88 -1.77 -15.38
N LYS A 115 -13.57 -0.65 -15.13
CA LYS A 115 -13.41 0.61 -15.90
C LYS A 115 -11.96 1.09 -15.91
N PHE A 116 -11.27 0.99 -14.78
CA PHE A 116 -9.89 1.48 -14.63
C PHE A 116 -8.83 0.39 -14.76
N GLY A 117 -9.23 -0.84 -15.09
CA GLY A 117 -8.31 -1.96 -15.29
C GLY A 117 -7.55 -2.34 -14.03
N VAL A 118 -8.14 -2.15 -12.85
CA VAL A 118 -7.49 -2.46 -11.57
C VAL A 118 -7.48 -3.97 -11.34
N PRO A 119 -6.31 -4.58 -11.17
CA PRO A 119 -6.21 -6.05 -11.06
C PRO A 119 -6.58 -6.59 -9.68
N ARG A 120 -6.77 -5.70 -8.69
CA ARG A 120 -6.98 -6.07 -7.30
C ARG A 120 -7.99 -5.17 -6.61
N ILE A 121 -8.81 -5.76 -5.77
CA ILE A 121 -9.65 -5.05 -4.80
C ILE A 121 -9.15 -5.39 -3.39
N MET A 122 -8.87 -4.38 -2.59
CA MET A 122 -8.60 -4.50 -1.18
C MET A 122 -9.89 -4.27 -0.41
N LEU A 123 -10.45 -5.35 0.06
CA LEU A 123 -11.65 -5.34 0.88
C LEU A 123 -11.27 -5.08 2.34
N VAL A 124 -11.86 -4.05 2.92
CA VAL A 124 -11.80 -3.82 4.36
C VAL A 124 -13.09 -4.35 4.98
N PRO A 125 -13.06 -5.48 5.71
CA PRO A 125 -14.25 -5.99 6.36
C PRO A 125 -14.81 -5.00 7.38
N VAL A 126 -16.12 -5.05 7.60
CA VAL A 126 -16.75 -4.22 8.64
C VAL A 126 -16.23 -4.59 10.02
N ASN A 127 -16.17 -3.61 10.90
CA ASN A 127 -15.77 -3.80 12.28
C ASN A 127 -16.88 -4.54 13.07
N PHE A 128 -16.49 -5.26 14.10
CA PHE A 128 -17.43 -5.81 15.07
C PHE A 128 -18.19 -4.71 15.79
N THR A 129 -19.44 -4.94 16.05
CA THR A 129 -20.30 -4.05 16.84
C THR A 129 -19.83 -4.07 18.29
N LYS A 130 -19.66 -2.90 18.88
CA LYS A 130 -19.29 -2.77 20.30
C LYS A 130 -20.32 -3.47 21.18
N GLY A 131 -19.89 -4.50 21.91
CA GLY A 131 -20.77 -5.28 22.78
C GLY A 131 -21.65 -6.30 22.04
N GLY A 132 -21.43 -6.50 20.76
CA GLY A 132 -22.10 -7.54 19.95
C GLY A 132 -21.49 -8.92 20.15
N ASP A 133 -22.12 -9.92 19.54
CA ASP A 133 -21.58 -11.27 19.46
C ASP A 133 -20.56 -11.38 18.31
N GLU A 134 -19.28 -11.18 18.64
CA GLU A 134 -18.18 -11.24 17.66
C GLU A 134 -18.16 -12.56 16.86
N ALA A 135 -18.55 -13.68 17.47
CA ALA A 135 -18.51 -14.97 16.79
C ALA A 135 -19.60 -15.05 15.72
N ALA A 136 -20.84 -14.67 16.07
CA ALA A 136 -21.95 -14.62 15.12
C ALA A 136 -21.73 -13.57 14.03
N GLU A 137 -21.21 -12.40 14.38
CA GLU A 137 -20.89 -11.36 13.41
C GLU A 137 -19.77 -11.83 12.44
N PHE A 138 -18.75 -12.52 12.96
CA PHE A 138 -17.69 -13.06 12.12
C PHE A 138 -18.22 -14.06 11.09
N GLU A 139 -19.12 -14.96 11.45
CA GLU A 139 -19.70 -15.93 10.50
C GLU A 139 -20.43 -15.19 9.35
N ARG A 140 -21.15 -14.11 9.66
CA ARG A 140 -21.81 -13.29 8.64
C ARG A 140 -20.81 -12.58 7.74
N ILE A 141 -19.74 -11.99 8.30
CA ILE A 141 -18.66 -11.34 7.56
C ILE A 141 -17.96 -12.36 6.66
N LEU A 142 -17.65 -13.52 7.18
CA LEU A 142 -17.00 -14.60 6.46
C LEU A 142 -17.84 -15.09 5.27
N ALA A 143 -19.14 -15.32 5.48
CA ALA A 143 -20.06 -15.75 4.43
C ALA A 143 -20.17 -14.69 3.31
N TRP A 144 -20.32 -13.41 3.69
CA TRP A 144 -20.34 -12.30 2.74
C TRP A 144 -19.01 -12.21 1.94
N THR A 145 -17.88 -12.32 2.64
CA THR A 145 -16.54 -12.26 2.01
C THR A 145 -16.33 -13.41 1.04
N LYS A 146 -16.78 -14.64 1.39
CA LYS A 146 -16.74 -15.81 0.48
C LYS A 146 -17.44 -15.51 -0.84
N LYS A 147 -18.65 -14.98 -0.77
CA LYS A 147 -19.41 -14.61 -1.98
C LYS A 147 -18.71 -13.53 -2.78
N PHE A 148 -18.26 -12.45 -2.15
CA PHE A 148 -17.56 -11.35 -2.81
C PHE A 148 -16.29 -11.81 -3.53
N VAL A 149 -15.49 -12.66 -2.89
CA VAL A 149 -14.26 -13.23 -3.48
C VAL A 149 -14.58 -14.10 -4.69
N ALA A 150 -15.65 -14.92 -4.63
CA ALA A 150 -16.07 -15.75 -5.75
C ALA A 150 -16.53 -14.90 -6.95
N ASP A 151 -17.33 -13.85 -6.70
CA ASP A 151 -17.80 -12.92 -7.71
C ASP A 151 -16.62 -12.16 -8.37
N ALA A 152 -15.65 -11.67 -7.57
CA ALA A 152 -14.45 -11.00 -8.06
C ALA A 152 -13.57 -11.94 -8.91
N LYS A 153 -13.39 -13.18 -8.47
CA LYS A 153 -12.64 -14.21 -9.21
C LYS A 153 -13.23 -14.47 -10.59
N ALA A 154 -14.55 -14.51 -10.71
CA ALA A 154 -15.24 -14.66 -11.99
C ALA A 154 -14.96 -13.50 -12.96
N LEU A 155 -14.57 -12.33 -12.43
CA LEU A 155 -14.15 -11.15 -13.20
C LEU A 155 -12.64 -11.05 -13.42
N GLY A 156 -11.85 -12.05 -12.98
CA GLY A 156 -10.39 -12.04 -13.04
C GLY A 156 -9.73 -11.07 -12.04
N ILE A 157 -10.46 -10.64 -11.02
CA ILE A 157 -9.98 -9.68 -10.02
C ILE A 157 -9.53 -10.44 -8.76
N THR A 158 -8.32 -10.14 -8.28
CA THR A 158 -7.81 -10.66 -7.00
C THR A 158 -8.39 -9.83 -5.84
N VAL A 159 -8.86 -10.50 -4.79
CA VAL A 159 -9.29 -9.83 -3.55
C VAL A 159 -8.23 -10.01 -2.47
N THR A 160 -7.85 -8.90 -1.83
CA THR A 160 -7.14 -8.92 -0.54
C THR A 160 -8.08 -8.43 0.55
N ILE A 161 -7.91 -8.93 1.78
CA ILE A 161 -8.51 -8.38 2.99
C ILE A 161 -7.45 -7.64 3.79
N GLU A 162 -7.82 -6.56 4.44
CA GLU A 162 -6.91 -5.70 5.20
C GLU A 162 -7.34 -5.58 6.67
N ASP A 163 -6.36 -5.42 7.55
CA ASP A 163 -6.50 -5.27 9.00
C ASP A 163 -6.78 -3.81 9.43
N PHE A 164 -7.65 -3.11 8.73
CA PHE A 164 -7.97 -1.70 9.00
C PHE A 164 -8.96 -1.52 10.16
N GLY A 165 -8.74 -0.49 10.98
CA GLY A 165 -9.76 -0.04 11.95
C GLY A 165 -9.52 -0.41 13.41
N GLY A 166 -8.36 -0.95 13.75
CA GLY A 166 -7.99 -1.25 15.14
C GLY A 166 -8.55 -2.58 15.63
N THR A 167 -8.73 -2.71 16.96
CA THR A 167 -9.12 -3.99 17.60
C THR A 167 -10.52 -4.49 17.27
N SER A 168 -11.39 -3.67 16.70
CA SER A 168 -12.72 -4.09 16.27
C SER A 168 -12.75 -4.73 14.88
N ASN A 169 -11.66 -4.65 14.11
CA ASN A 169 -11.61 -5.27 12.79
C ASN A 169 -11.25 -6.76 12.90
N PRO A 170 -12.00 -7.67 12.24
CA PRO A 170 -11.70 -9.11 12.33
C PRO A 170 -10.30 -9.47 11.81
N CYS A 171 -9.76 -8.74 10.82
CA CYS A 171 -8.44 -9.04 10.26
C CYS A 171 -7.29 -8.64 11.19
N SER A 172 -7.52 -7.81 12.23
CA SER A 172 -6.51 -7.52 13.27
C SER A 172 -6.44 -8.57 14.37
N HIS A 173 -7.19 -9.68 14.24
CA HIS A 173 -7.17 -10.81 15.16
C HIS A 173 -6.66 -12.06 14.44
N ALA A 174 -5.54 -12.60 14.92
CA ALA A 174 -4.91 -13.79 14.34
C ALA A 174 -5.87 -14.97 14.14
N LYS A 175 -6.79 -15.19 15.11
CA LYS A 175 -7.81 -16.28 15.03
C LYS A 175 -8.75 -16.12 13.83
N TYR A 176 -9.19 -14.91 13.53
CA TYR A 176 -10.10 -14.65 12.42
C TYR A 176 -9.39 -14.57 11.08
N LEU A 177 -8.17 -13.99 11.04
CA LEU A 177 -7.34 -14.00 9.85
C LEU A 177 -7.03 -15.43 9.39
N LYS A 178 -6.65 -16.32 10.33
CA LYS A 178 -6.44 -17.75 10.03
C LYS A 178 -7.67 -18.38 9.38
N ARG A 179 -8.87 -18.08 9.89
CA ARG A 179 -10.13 -18.60 9.34
C ARG A 179 -10.42 -18.05 7.94
N PHE A 180 -10.28 -16.75 7.72
CA PHE A 180 -10.41 -16.18 6.37
C PHE A 180 -9.52 -16.90 5.36
N LEU A 181 -8.24 -17.05 5.69
CA LEU A 181 -7.26 -17.68 4.80
C LEU A 181 -7.49 -19.19 4.60
N ALA A 182 -7.98 -19.90 5.62
CA ALA A 182 -8.30 -21.33 5.52
C ALA A 182 -9.58 -21.59 4.73
N GLU A 183 -10.63 -20.79 4.97
CA GLU A 183 -11.96 -21.04 4.45
C GLU A 183 -12.23 -20.34 3.10
N ILE A 184 -11.38 -19.39 2.70
CA ILE A 184 -11.46 -18.71 1.40
C ILE A 184 -10.11 -18.89 0.66
N PRO A 185 -9.92 -19.98 -0.09
CA PRO A 185 -8.64 -20.29 -0.74
C PRO A 185 -8.13 -19.19 -1.70
N ASP A 186 -9.04 -18.45 -2.32
CA ASP A 186 -8.72 -17.42 -3.31
C ASP A 186 -8.46 -16.02 -2.69
N VAL A 187 -8.82 -15.79 -1.41
CA VAL A 187 -8.53 -14.50 -0.75
C VAL A 187 -7.03 -14.38 -0.46
N LYS A 188 -6.51 -13.20 -0.60
CA LYS A 188 -5.15 -12.83 -0.21
C LYS A 188 -5.19 -11.84 0.95
N PHE A 189 -4.04 -11.52 1.51
CA PHE A 189 -3.91 -10.55 2.59
C PHE A 189 -3.19 -9.29 2.09
N ALA A 190 -3.76 -8.13 2.40
CA ALA A 190 -3.09 -6.84 2.35
C ALA A 190 -2.55 -6.60 3.76
N TYR A 191 -1.25 -6.76 3.91
CA TYR A 191 -0.57 -6.60 5.18
C TYR A 191 -0.25 -5.14 5.45
N ASP A 192 -0.69 -4.61 6.58
CA ASP A 192 -0.40 -3.24 7.02
C ASP A 192 0.13 -3.24 8.47
N SER A 193 1.45 -3.14 8.60
CA SER A 193 2.11 -3.09 9.91
C SER A 193 1.67 -1.89 10.76
N GLY A 194 1.36 -0.75 10.15
CA GLY A 194 0.90 0.43 10.87
C GLY A 194 -0.52 0.27 11.44
N ASN A 195 -1.41 -0.43 10.71
CA ASN A 195 -2.74 -0.75 11.22
C ASN A 195 -2.69 -1.74 12.39
N LEU A 196 -1.85 -2.80 12.30
CA LEU A 196 -1.61 -3.73 13.40
C LEU A 196 -1.04 -3.01 14.62
N TYR A 197 -0.08 -2.12 14.41
CA TYR A 197 0.51 -1.31 15.47
C TYR A 197 -0.54 -0.38 16.12
N TYR A 198 -1.38 0.26 15.30
CA TYR A 198 -2.51 1.05 15.81
C TYR A 198 -3.53 0.20 16.59
N ALA A 199 -3.70 -1.06 16.23
CA ALA A 199 -4.56 -2.01 16.93
C ALA A 199 -3.94 -2.58 18.23
N GLY A 200 -2.76 -2.10 18.65
CA GLY A 200 -2.05 -2.62 19.82
C GLY A 200 -1.47 -4.02 19.59
N ARG A 201 -1.10 -4.34 18.35
CA ARG A 201 -0.52 -5.63 17.93
C ARG A 201 0.95 -5.50 17.54
N GLY A 202 1.65 -4.51 18.08
CA GLY A 202 3.04 -4.24 17.75
C GLY A 202 3.99 -5.40 17.99
N GLU A 203 3.75 -6.20 19.03
CA GLU A 203 4.54 -7.39 19.34
C GLU A 203 4.23 -8.56 18.37
N ASP A 204 3.00 -8.66 17.88
CA ASP A 204 2.51 -9.76 17.05
C ASP A 204 2.70 -9.53 15.53
N ILE A 205 3.23 -8.39 15.14
CA ILE A 205 3.33 -7.96 13.72
C ILE A 205 3.95 -9.04 12.83
N LEU A 206 5.02 -9.71 13.27
CA LEU A 206 5.67 -10.75 12.49
C LEU A 206 4.85 -12.06 12.46
N ASP A 207 4.05 -12.33 13.46
CA ASP A 207 3.17 -13.51 13.48
C ASP A 207 2.10 -13.40 12.40
N PHE A 208 1.61 -12.19 12.11
CA PHE A 208 0.68 -11.98 11.00
C PHE A 208 1.32 -12.26 9.63
N LEU A 209 2.63 -11.99 9.46
CA LEU A 209 3.36 -12.38 8.26
C LEU A 209 3.44 -13.91 8.10
N GLU A 210 3.71 -14.62 9.19
CA GLU A 210 3.76 -16.09 9.14
C GLU A 210 2.37 -16.71 8.92
N ILE A 211 1.31 -16.18 9.56
CA ILE A 211 -0.08 -16.61 9.33
C ILE A 211 -0.46 -16.45 7.85
N ALA A 212 -0.07 -15.33 7.23
CA ALA A 212 -0.42 -15.03 5.85
C ALA A 212 0.65 -15.47 4.84
N LYS A 213 1.64 -16.28 5.23
CA LYS A 213 2.75 -16.72 4.39
C LYS A 213 2.26 -17.30 3.05
N GLY A 214 2.82 -16.81 1.95
CA GLY A 214 2.41 -17.17 0.59
C GLY A 214 1.04 -16.61 0.16
N ARG A 215 0.36 -15.88 1.03
CA ARG A 215 -0.95 -15.29 0.76
C ARG A 215 -0.92 -13.75 0.77
N ILE A 216 0.21 -13.11 1.12
CA ILE A 216 0.37 -11.66 1.06
C ILE A 216 0.51 -11.24 -0.40
N ALA A 217 -0.40 -10.39 -0.88
CA ALA A 217 -0.41 -9.90 -2.25
C ALA A 217 -0.27 -8.38 -2.35
N HIS A 218 -0.39 -7.69 -1.22
CA HIS A 218 -0.25 -6.23 -1.10
C HIS A 218 0.32 -5.89 0.26
N VAL A 219 1.10 -4.81 0.34
CA VAL A 219 1.67 -4.32 1.60
C VAL A 219 1.49 -2.82 1.65
N HIS A 220 0.87 -2.34 2.72
CA HIS A 220 0.83 -0.92 3.06
C HIS A 220 1.90 -0.60 4.10
N LEU A 221 2.57 0.51 3.91
CA LEU A 221 3.61 0.99 4.82
C LEU A 221 3.29 2.40 5.27
N LYS A 222 3.05 2.55 6.55
CA LYS A 222 2.94 3.81 7.26
C LYS A 222 3.68 3.71 8.59
N ASP A 223 4.16 4.83 9.08
CA ASP A 223 4.83 4.88 10.37
C ASP A 223 4.12 5.82 11.34
N GLN A 224 4.22 5.54 12.61
CA GLN A 224 3.53 6.23 13.69
C GLN A 224 4.47 6.47 14.86
N THR A 225 4.25 7.56 15.59
CA THR A 225 5.12 7.95 16.70
C THR A 225 4.99 7.08 17.94
N ALA A 226 3.86 6.39 18.11
CA ALA A 226 3.58 5.49 19.23
C ALA A 226 2.44 4.52 18.89
N GLU A 227 2.38 3.40 19.60
CA GLU A 227 1.29 2.43 19.51
C GLU A 227 -0.06 3.05 19.91
N ASN A 228 -1.14 2.54 19.33
CA ASN A 228 -2.51 3.06 19.54
C ASN A 228 -2.68 4.57 19.20
N ASN A 229 -1.81 5.10 18.36
CA ASN A 229 -1.78 6.52 18.02
C ASN A 229 -1.74 6.69 16.49
N ARG A 230 -2.51 7.64 15.94
CA ARG A 230 -2.51 8.00 14.52
C ARG A 230 -1.65 9.23 14.20
N LYS A 231 -0.73 9.59 15.09
CA LYS A 231 0.26 10.62 14.76
C LYS A 231 1.34 9.98 13.90
N TYR A 232 1.28 10.28 12.61
CA TYR A 232 2.19 9.70 11.63
C TYR A 232 3.62 10.26 11.73
N ALA A 233 4.56 9.44 11.30
CA ALA A 233 5.97 9.76 11.16
C ALA A 233 6.44 9.37 9.75
N THR A 234 7.52 9.97 9.28
CA THR A 234 8.23 9.49 8.08
C THR A 234 8.64 8.04 8.28
N LEU A 235 8.46 7.20 7.28
CA LEU A 235 8.83 5.78 7.32
C LEU A 235 10.27 5.60 7.83
N GLY A 236 10.43 4.81 8.87
CA GLY A 236 11.71 4.56 9.54
C GLY A 236 12.09 5.56 10.63
N LEU A 237 11.28 6.60 10.87
CA LEU A 237 11.47 7.57 11.96
C LEU A 237 10.41 7.45 13.07
N GLY A 238 9.46 6.54 12.91
CA GLY A 238 8.44 6.24 13.91
C GLY A 238 8.79 5.03 14.76
N ALA A 239 7.76 4.45 15.37
CA ALA A 239 7.88 3.33 16.30
C ALA A 239 7.34 2.01 15.72
N VAL A 240 6.69 2.04 14.52
CA VAL A 240 6.21 0.82 13.87
C VAL A 240 7.40 -0.03 13.41
N PRO A 241 7.45 -1.33 13.71
CA PRO A 241 8.58 -2.19 13.32
C PRO A 241 8.58 -2.52 11.81
N ASN A 242 8.41 -1.49 10.97
CA ASN A 242 8.35 -1.60 9.50
C ASN A 242 9.59 -2.24 8.91
N GLU A 243 10.78 -1.90 9.43
CA GLU A 243 12.05 -2.48 8.97
C GLU A 243 12.05 -4.00 9.11
N LYS A 244 11.63 -4.52 10.26
CA LYS A 244 11.55 -5.96 10.51
C LYS A 244 10.60 -6.64 9.53
N SER A 245 9.43 -6.04 9.30
CA SER A 245 8.42 -6.54 8.37
C SER A 245 8.93 -6.56 6.93
N VAL A 246 9.53 -5.46 6.45
CA VAL A 246 10.08 -5.36 5.09
C VAL A 246 11.22 -6.35 4.89
N LYS A 247 12.14 -6.47 5.85
CA LYS A 247 13.24 -7.43 5.77
C LYS A 247 12.74 -8.88 5.78
N ALA A 248 11.72 -9.21 6.57
CA ALA A 248 11.11 -10.55 6.56
C ALA A 248 10.44 -10.87 5.21
N LEU A 249 9.70 -9.92 4.63
CA LEU A 249 9.09 -10.04 3.31
C LEU A 249 10.15 -10.21 2.20
N ALA A 250 11.22 -9.42 2.23
CA ALA A 250 12.31 -9.51 1.26
C ALA A 250 13.02 -10.87 1.32
N LYS A 251 13.32 -11.38 2.53
CA LYS A 251 13.87 -12.74 2.73
C LYS A 251 12.94 -13.83 2.24
N ALA A 252 11.62 -13.62 2.32
CA ALA A 252 10.61 -14.53 1.78
C ALA A 252 10.41 -14.36 0.25
N ASN A 253 11.25 -13.57 -0.45
CA ASN A 253 11.15 -13.27 -1.87
C ASN A 253 9.80 -12.64 -2.27
N TYR A 254 9.22 -11.81 -1.40
CA TYR A 254 8.01 -11.08 -1.74
C TYR A 254 8.21 -10.22 -3.00
N SER A 255 7.35 -10.39 -3.98
CA SER A 255 7.40 -9.71 -5.28
C SER A 255 6.18 -8.84 -5.58
N GLY A 256 5.33 -8.64 -4.58
CA GLY A 256 4.14 -7.79 -4.66
C GLY A 256 4.48 -6.30 -4.54
N TRP A 257 3.44 -5.51 -4.28
CA TRP A 257 3.54 -4.07 -4.17
C TRP A 257 3.74 -3.64 -2.72
N TYR A 258 4.63 -2.67 -2.53
CA TYR A 258 4.76 -1.87 -1.32
C TYR A 258 4.14 -0.50 -1.58
N THR A 259 3.03 -0.20 -0.94
CA THR A 259 2.33 1.08 -1.04
C THR A 259 2.68 1.96 0.15
N LEU A 260 3.22 3.14 -0.12
CA LEU A 260 3.52 4.13 0.91
C LEU A 260 2.26 4.91 1.26
N GLU A 261 2.02 5.10 2.57
CA GLU A 261 0.90 5.85 3.13
C GLU A 261 1.35 7.02 4.01
N ASN A 262 0.44 8.01 4.14
CA ASN A 262 0.51 9.09 5.12
C ASN A 262 1.85 9.86 5.14
N PRO A 263 2.17 10.60 4.07
CA PRO A 263 3.37 11.43 4.03
C PRO A 263 3.30 12.54 5.08
N VAL A 264 4.45 12.90 5.66
CA VAL A 264 4.58 13.90 6.72
C VAL A 264 5.29 15.15 6.16
N GLY A 265 4.73 16.33 6.44
CA GLY A 265 5.29 17.59 5.93
C GLY A 265 5.11 17.75 4.42
N ASP A 266 6.18 18.12 3.69
CA ASP A 266 6.18 18.20 2.23
C ASP A 266 6.07 16.80 1.64
N THR A 267 4.99 16.53 0.92
CA THR A 267 4.66 15.20 0.43
C THR A 267 5.74 14.61 -0.47
N TYR A 268 6.29 15.41 -1.39
CA TYR A 268 7.32 14.90 -2.30
C TYR A 268 8.64 14.61 -1.58
N VAL A 269 9.09 15.52 -0.72
CA VAL A 269 10.34 15.36 0.05
C VAL A 269 10.25 14.14 0.96
N ASP A 270 9.13 13.96 1.63
CA ASP A 270 8.91 12.80 2.49
C ASP A 270 8.85 11.50 1.69
N THR A 271 8.19 11.52 0.52
CA THR A 271 8.15 10.35 -0.39
C THR A 271 9.56 9.95 -0.85
N VAL A 272 10.43 10.91 -1.18
CA VAL A 272 11.83 10.63 -1.52
C VAL A 272 12.53 9.86 -0.38
N ARG A 273 12.35 10.31 0.86
CA ARG A 273 12.92 9.65 2.06
C ARG A 273 12.36 8.24 2.26
N GLN A 274 11.04 8.09 2.18
CA GLN A 274 10.37 6.80 2.35
C GLN A 274 10.82 5.77 1.29
N VAL A 275 10.93 6.18 0.02
CA VAL A 275 11.44 5.32 -1.06
C VAL A 275 12.89 4.89 -0.80
N ALA A 276 13.75 5.81 -0.37
CA ALA A 276 15.15 5.52 -0.07
C ALA A 276 15.27 4.50 1.08
N VAL A 277 14.56 4.73 2.18
CA VAL A 277 14.52 3.83 3.35
C VAL A 277 14.02 2.44 2.95
N LEU A 278 12.91 2.36 2.22
CA LEU A 278 12.34 1.08 1.78
C LEU A 278 13.34 0.30 0.90
N LYS A 279 13.97 0.95 -0.08
CA LYS A 279 14.97 0.31 -0.94
C LYS A 279 16.19 -0.18 -0.13
N THR A 280 16.65 0.60 0.85
CA THR A 280 17.73 0.21 1.76
C THR A 280 17.37 -1.07 2.52
N TRP A 281 16.23 -1.12 3.20
CA TRP A 281 15.81 -2.29 3.96
C TRP A 281 15.67 -3.56 3.11
N ILE A 282 15.16 -3.42 1.87
CA ILE A 282 15.05 -4.55 0.94
C ILE A 282 16.44 -5.03 0.50
N SER A 283 17.38 -4.12 0.26
CA SER A 283 18.76 -4.48 -0.17
C SER A 283 19.56 -5.15 0.94
N GLU A 284 19.40 -4.70 2.19
CA GLU A 284 20.08 -5.26 3.36
C GLU A 284 19.55 -6.65 3.78
N ALA A 285 18.37 -7.03 3.29
CA ALA A 285 17.75 -8.31 3.63
C ALA A 285 18.15 -9.46 2.70
N LYS A 286 18.78 -9.15 1.57
CA LYS A 286 19.25 -10.12 0.54
C LYS A 286 20.69 -10.49 0.76
#